data_1e14c78547f69a5bc2b2488aa15eea46
#
_entry.id   1e14c78547f69a5bc2b2488aa15eea46
#
_cell.length_a   1.000
_cell.length_b   1.000
_cell.length_c   1.000
_cell.angle_alpha   90.00
_cell.angle_beta   90.00
_cell.angle_gamma   90.00
#
_symmetry.space_group_name_H-M   'P 1'
#
loop_
_entity.id
_entity.type
_entity.pdbx_description
1 polymer ?
#
loop_
_entity_poly.entity_id
_entity_poly.type
_entity_poly.pdbx_seq_one_letter_code
_entity_poly.pdbx_strand_id
1 'polypeptide(L)'
;MIAFRRRESKVLPPKKIMALKIWFDGKLVDESEARVSVFDHGLLYGDGVFEGIRFYEGRVFRLQAHIQRLFDSSKAIMLKLPWTQEELCKNTCETIQANGLRDGYIRLLVTR
;
A
#
# COMPACT_ATOMS: atom_id res chain seq x y z
N MET A 1 -2.49 -5.25 0.43
CA MET A 1 -2.87 -4.02 1.14
C MET A 1 -1.98 -2.88 0.70
N ILE A 2 -2.57 -1.74 0.40
CA ILE A 2 -1.83 -0.49 0.12
C ILE A 2 -2.14 0.48 1.25
N ALA A 3 -1.14 0.74 2.10
CA ALA A 3 -1.26 1.61 3.25
C ALA A 3 -0.33 2.82 3.16
N PHE A 4 -0.72 3.90 3.80
CA PHE A 4 0.04 5.14 3.88
C PHE A 4 0.57 5.36 5.29
N ARG A 5 1.81 5.83 5.38
CA ARG A 5 2.32 6.39 6.62
C ARG A 5 2.38 7.91 6.49
N ARG A 6 1.70 8.61 7.39
CA ARG A 6 1.86 10.05 7.50
C ARG A 6 3.23 10.39 8.09
N ARG A 7 3.83 11.43 7.53
CA ARG A 7 4.94 12.10 8.21
C ARG A 7 4.32 13.01 9.28
N GLU A 8 4.49 12.69 10.54
CA GLU A 8 4.12 13.60 11.61
C GLU A 8 5.01 14.84 11.54
N SER A 9 4.41 15.96 11.21
CA SER A 9 5.03 17.27 11.37
C SER A 9 4.78 17.74 12.80
N LYS A 10 5.82 17.94 13.60
CA LYS A 10 5.75 18.31 15.02
C LYS A 10 5.19 19.72 15.30
N VAL A 11 4.74 20.51 14.33
CA VAL A 11 4.56 21.96 14.50
C VAL A 11 3.17 22.50 14.14
N LEU A 12 2.21 21.69 13.69
CA LEU A 12 0.87 22.17 13.34
C LEU A 12 -0.19 21.58 14.24
N PRO A 13 -1.15 22.40 14.75
CA PRO A 13 -2.32 21.90 15.46
C PRO A 13 -3.08 20.93 14.54
N PRO A 14 -3.71 19.87 15.07
CA PRO A 14 -4.39 18.89 14.26
C PRO A 14 -5.53 19.56 13.47
N LYS A 15 -5.26 19.84 12.18
CA LYS A 15 -6.36 19.97 11.23
C LYS A 15 -7.11 18.65 11.30
N LYS A 16 -8.46 18.71 11.32
CA LYS A 16 -9.35 17.55 11.24
C LYS A 16 -8.77 16.56 10.23
N ILE A 17 -8.13 15.52 10.75
CA ILE A 17 -7.40 14.55 9.93
C ILE A 17 -8.47 13.69 9.27
N MET A 18 -8.68 13.87 7.96
CA MET A 18 -9.53 12.95 7.20
C MET A 18 -8.95 11.55 7.31
N ALA A 19 -9.80 10.56 7.61
CA ALA A 19 -9.44 9.16 7.64
C ALA A 19 -8.80 8.75 6.31
N LEU A 20 -7.71 8.01 6.37
CA LEU A 20 -7.06 7.49 5.17
C LEU A 20 -7.92 6.41 4.52
N LYS A 21 -7.91 6.39 3.20
CA LYS A 21 -8.42 5.27 2.41
C LYS A 21 -7.29 4.27 2.18
N ILE A 22 -7.60 3.01 2.44
CA ILE A 22 -6.70 1.88 2.25
C ILE A 22 -7.27 0.99 1.16
N TRP A 23 -6.46 0.62 0.17
CA TRP A 23 -6.84 -0.44 -0.75
C TRP A 23 -6.53 -1.78 -0.06
N PHE A 24 -7.58 -2.55 0.20
CA PHE A 24 -7.51 -3.80 0.96
C PHE A 24 -8.31 -4.89 0.25
N ASP A 25 -7.65 -5.96 -0.16
CA ASP A 25 -8.25 -7.09 -0.86
C ASP A 25 -9.17 -6.71 -2.03
N GLY A 26 -8.70 -5.80 -2.87
CA GLY A 26 -9.42 -5.37 -4.08
C GLY A 26 -10.43 -4.25 -3.87
N LYS A 27 -10.52 -3.68 -2.68
CA LYS A 27 -11.46 -2.60 -2.35
C LYS A 27 -10.77 -1.43 -1.66
N LEU A 28 -11.24 -0.22 -1.94
CA LEU A 28 -10.93 0.95 -1.11
C LEU A 28 -11.85 0.96 0.11
N VAL A 29 -11.27 0.93 1.28
CA VAL A 29 -11.98 0.96 2.57
C VAL A 29 -11.42 2.07 3.46
N ASP A 30 -12.16 2.47 4.46
CA ASP A 30 -11.66 3.37 5.49
C ASP A 30 -10.60 2.68 6.35
N GLU A 31 -9.63 3.45 6.86
CA GLU A 31 -8.57 2.89 7.70
C GLU A 31 -9.08 2.12 8.92
N SER A 32 -10.24 2.48 9.46
CA SER A 32 -10.89 1.78 10.57
C SER A 32 -11.41 0.38 10.19
N GLU A 33 -11.63 0.14 8.90
CA GLU A 33 -12.14 -1.13 8.36
C GLU A 33 -11.01 -2.04 7.86
N ALA A 34 -9.82 -1.49 7.60
CA ALA A 34 -8.65 -2.25 7.14
C ALA A 34 -8.07 -3.07 8.29
N ARG A 35 -8.51 -4.31 8.42
CA ARG A 35 -8.13 -5.23 9.50
C ARG A 35 -7.58 -6.53 8.93
N VAL A 36 -6.46 -6.97 9.48
CA VAL A 36 -5.91 -8.30 9.19
C VAL A 36 -6.25 -9.28 10.31
N SER A 37 -6.43 -10.55 9.96
CA SER A 37 -6.63 -11.62 10.94
C SER A 37 -5.40 -11.78 11.81
N VAL A 38 -5.59 -12.11 13.08
CA VAL A 38 -4.50 -12.55 13.97
C VAL A 38 -3.84 -13.86 13.52
N PHE A 39 -4.48 -14.59 12.62
CA PHE A 39 -3.97 -15.81 12.00
C PHE A 39 -3.36 -15.56 10.60
N ASP A 40 -3.22 -14.31 10.19
CA ASP A 40 -2.55 -13.98 8.92
C ASP A 40 -1.11 -14.52 8.93
N HIS A 41 -0.72 -15.22 7.88
CA HIS A 41 0.60 -15.82 7.80
C HIS A 41 1.73 -14.79 7.79
N GLY A 42 1.51 -13.62 7.24
CA GLY A 42 2.46 -12.51 7.33
C GLY A 42 2.70 -12.07 8.76
N LEU A 43 1.63 -12.02 9.57
CA LEU A 43 1.72 -11.66 10.99
C LEU A 43 2.38 -12.77 11.81
N LEU A 44 1.98 -14.04 11.63
CA LEU A 44 2.46 -15.17 12.43
C LEU A 44 3.88 -15.62 12.05
N TYR A 45 4.19 -15.63 10.74
CA TYR A 45 5.38 -16.29 10.20
C TYR A 45 6.27 -15.39 9.36
N GLY A 46 5.88 -14.15 9.14
CA GLY A 46 6.57 -13.28 8.19
C GLY A 46 6.42 -13.73 6.73
N ASP A 47 5.40 -14.53 6.42
CA ASP A 47 5.14 -15.07 5.08
C ASP A 47 4.45 -14.04 4.20
N GLY A 48 5.23 -13.16 3.64
CA GLY A 48 4.77 -12.07 2.81
C GLY A 48 5.91 -11.28 2.19
N VAL A 49 5.54 -10.38 1.30
CA VAL A 49 6.46 -9.47 0.61
C VAL A 49 5.89 -8.07 0.61
N PHE A 50 6.76 -7.06 0.51
CA PHE A 50 6.32 -5.67 0.47
C PHE A 50 7.24 -4.80 -0.38
N GLU A 51 6.68 -3.66 -0.79
CA GLU A 51 7.42 -2.55 -1.39
C GLU A 51 7.13 -1.25 -0.63
N GLY A 52 8.17 -0.43 -0.49
CA GLY A 52 8.07 0.93 0.02
C GLY A 52 8.28 1.92 -1.12
N ILE A 53 7.25 2.68 -1.46
CA ILE A 53 7.22 3.49 -2.67
C ILE A 53 6.95 4.95 -2.29
N ARG A 54 7.79 5.86 -2.80
CA ARG A 54 7.57 7.31 -2.65
C ARG A 54 6.75 7.86 -3.81
N PHE A 55 5.96 8.88 -3.53
CA PHE A 55 5.35 9.70 -4.56
C PHE A 55 5.53 11.18 -4.24
N TYR A 56 5.67 11.97 -5.29
CA TYR A 56 5.93 13.40 -5.23
C TYR A 56 5.05 14.11 -6.24
N GLU A 57 4.36 15.16 -5.84
CA GLU A 57 3.46 15.94 -6.68
C GLU A 57 2.43 15.05 -7.42
N GLY A 58 1.90 14.04 -6.73
CA GLY A 58 0.94 13.08 -7.29
C GLY A 58 1.56 12.03 -8.22
N ARG A 59 2.88 12.02 -8.41
CA ARG A 59 3.58 11.06 -9.27
C ARG A 59 4.32 10.01 -8.44
N VAL A 60 4.07 8.77 -8.73
CA VAL A 60 4.73 7.64 -8.07
C VAL A 60 6.11 7.43 -8.65
N PHE A 61 7.12 7.46 -7.79
CA PHE A 61 8.50 7.27 -8.20
C PHE A 61 8.77 5.80 -8.56
N ARG A 62 9.14 5.55 -9.83
CA ARG A 62 9.51 4.24 -10.37
C ARG A 62 8.48 3.13 -10.08
N LEU A 63 7.20 3.43 -10.22
CA LEU A 63 6.11 2.51 -9.87
C LEU A 63 6.26 1.14 -10.53
N GLN A 64 6.48 1.09 -11.84
CA GLN A 64 6.62 -0.17 -12.57
C GLN A 64 7.77 -1.04 -12.06
N ALA A 65 8.93 -0.43 -11.75
CA ALA A 65 10.08 -1.14 -11.20
C ALA A 65 9.77 -1.73 -9.82
N HIS A 66 9.05 -0.98 -8.97
CA HIS A 66 8.60 -1.47 -7.67
C HIS A 66 7.61 -2.63 -7.80
N ILE A 67 6.63 -2.52 -8.70
CA ILE A 67 5.65 -3.59 -8.93
C ILE A 67 6.33 -4.83 -9.49
N GLN A 68 7.24 -4.69 -10.46
CA GLN A 68 8.02 -5.82 -10.96
C GLN A 68 8.78 -6.52 -9.83
N ARG A 69 9.47 -5.77 -8.98
CA ARG A 69 10.20 -6.33 -7.84
C ARG A 69 9.29 -7.03 -6.83
N LEU A 70 8.07 -6.50 -6.60
CA LEU A 70 7.08 -7.18 -5.77
C LEU A 70 6.72 -8.55 -6.33
N PHE A 71 6.51 -8.65 -7.65
CA PHE A 71 6.23 -9.92 -8.33
C PHE A 71 7.41 -10.88 -8.25
N ASP A 72 8.63 -10.39 -8.44
CA ASP A 72 9.84 -11.21 -8.32
C ASP A 72 10.02 -11.74 -6.89
N SER A 73 9.79 -10.89 -5.90
CA SER A 73 9.82 -11.28 -4.48
C SER A 73 8.74 -12.30 -4.14
N SER A 74 7.52 -12.11 -4.64
CA SER A 74 6.40 -13.05 -4.46
C SER A 74 6.72 -14.42 -5.07
N LYS A 75 7.28 -14.41 -6.27
CA LYS A 75 7.70 -15.66 -6.95
C LYS A 75 8.78 -16.40 -6.15
N ALA A 76 9.74 -15.68 -5.54
CA ALA A 76 10.80 -16.26 -4.73
C ALA A 76 10.28 -17.04 -3.52
N ILE A 77 9.15 -16.64 -2.95
CA ILE A 77 8.49 -17.35 -1.84
C ILE A 77 7.27 -18.18 -2.30
N MET A 78 7.13 -18.39 -3.60
CA MET A 78 6.00 -19.13 -4.20
C MET A 78 4.62 -18.58 -3.82
N LEU A 79 4.53 -17.27 -3.63
CA LEU A 79 3.28 -16.56 -3.36
C LEU A 79 2.70 -16.06 -4.68
N LYS A 80 1.56 -16.61 -5.07
CA LYS A 80 0.86 -16.21 -6.28
C LYS A 80 -0.02 -14.99 -6.00
N LEU A 81 0.23 -13.92 -6.73
CA LEU A 81 -0.61 -12.72 -6.66
C LEU A 81 -1.86 -12.91 -7.54
N PRO A 82 -3.06 -12.57 -7.02
CA PRO A 82 -4.31 -12.69 -7.79
C PRO A 82 -4.53 -11.52 -8.78
N TRP A 83 -3.65 -10.51 -8.77
CA TRP A 83 -3.72 -9.34 -9.65
C TRP A 83 -2.56 -9.32 -10.64
N THR A 84 -2.77 -8.65 -11.76
CA THR A 84 -1.71 -8.34 -12.72
C THR A 84 -0.88 -7.14 -12.25
N GLN A 85 0.28 -6.94 -12.86
CA GLN A 85 1.12 -5.76 -12.60
C GLN A 85 0.39 -4.47 -12.96
N GLU A 86 -0.36 -4.47 -14.07
CA GLU A 86 -1.14 -3.32 -14.54
C GLU A 86 -2.24 -2.96 -13.54
N GLU A 87 -2.96 -3.94 -13.03
CA GLU A 87 -3.98 -3.74 -12.00
C GLU A 87 -3.39 -3.15 -10.72
N LEU A 88 -2.24 -3.64 -10.27
CA LEU A 88 -1.59 -3.10 -9.07
C LEU A 88 -1.06 -1.68 -9.30
N CYS A 89 -0.54 -1.37 -10.47
CA CYS A 89 -0.16 0.01 -10.83
C CYS A 89 -1.37 0.94 -10.78
N LYS A 90 -2.47 0.55 -11.41
CA LYS A 90 -3.71 1.30 -11.42
C LYS A 90 -4.25 1.52 -10.00
N ASN A 91 -4.39 0.46 -9.23
CA ASN A 91 -4.91 0.50 -7.86
C ASN A 91 -4.04 1.36 -6.93
N THR A 92 -2.73 1.35 -7.13
CA THR A 92 -1.79 2.21 -6.40
C THR A 92 -2.07 3.70 -6.69
N CYS A 93 -2.21 4.07 -7.96
CA CYS A 93 -2.54 5.44 -8.35
C CYS A 93 -3.93 5.87 -7.85
N GLU A 94 -4.93 5.02 -7.98
CA GLU A 94 -6.28 5.29 -7.48
C GLU A 94 -6.31 5.50 -5.97
N THR A 95 -5.51 4.75 -5.22
CA THR A 95 -5.39 4.89 -3.77
C THR A 95 -4.81 6.26 -3.38
N ILE A 96 -3.82 6.74 -4.11
CA ILE A 96 -3.26 8.10 -3.91
C ILE A 96 -4.32 9.16 -4.18
N GLN A 97 -5.03 9.04 -5.29
CA GLN A 97 -6.09 9.98 -5.67
C GLN A 97 -7.22 10.02 -4.64
N ALA A 98 -7.65 8.85 -4.17
CA ALA A 98 -8.69 8.73 -3.14
C ALA A 98 -8.31 9.41 -1.82
N ASN A 99 -7.02 9.55 -1.53
CA ASN A 99 -6.52 10.24 -0.35
C ASN A 99 -6.23 11.73 -0.56
N GLY A 100 -6.26 12.22 -1.79
CA GLY A 100 -6.01 13.63 -2.11
C GLY A 100 -4.61 14.11 -1.69
N LEU A 101 -3.63 13.22 -1.65
CA LEU A 101 -2.28 13.54 -1.21
C LEU A 101 -1.37 13.88 -2.40
N ARG A 102 -0.51 14.89 -2.24
CA ARG A 102 0.48 15.27 -3.25
C ARG A 102 1.80 14.53 -3.08
N ASP A 103 2.24 14.39 -1.84
CA ASP A 103 3.51 13.79 -1.48
C ASP A 103 3.28 12.76 -0.39
N GLY A 104 4.03 11.66 -0.41
CA GLY A 104 3.90 10.66 0.62
C GLY A 104 4.66 9.37 0.35
N TYR A 105 4.27 8.37 1.11
CA TYR A 105 4.85 7.04 1.09
C TYR A 105 3.74 6.00 1.04
N ILE A 106 3.90 5.05 0.15
CA ILE A 106 3.01 3.89 -0.01
C ILE A 106 3.72 2.66 0.52
N ARG A 107 3.03 1.89 1.34
CA ARG A 107 3.39 0.52 1.67
C ARG A 107 2.48 -0.41 0.90
N LEU A 108 3.03 -1.13 -0.05
CA LEU A 108 2.34 -2.21 -0.77
C LEU A 108 2.77 -3.54 -0.15
N LEU A 109 1.84 -4.25 0.46
CA LEU A 109 2.11 -5.45 1.23
C LEU A 109 1.20 -6.59 0.76
N VAL A 110 1.78 -7.77 0.55
CA VAL A 110 1.04 -9.00 0.24
C VAL A 110 1.48 -10.11 1.19
N THR A 111 0.52 -10.77 1.79
CA THR A 111 0.73 -11.94 2.66
C THR A 111 -0.01 -13.16 2.11
N ARG A 112 0.41 -14.36 2.56
CA ARG A 112 -0.26 -15.61 2.20
C ARG A 112 -1.53 -15.80 3.01
#